data_20c608b1e0fa96ed762393716ec577cc
#
_entry.id   20c608b1e0fa96ed762393716ec577cc
#
_cell.length_a   1.000
_cell.length_b   1.000
_cell.length_c   1.000
_cell.angle_alpha   90.00
_cell.angle_beta   90.00
_cell.angle_gamma   90.00
#
_symmetry.space_group_name_H-M   'P 1'
#
loop_
_entity.id
_entity.type
_entity.pdbx_description
1 polymer ?
#
loop_
_entity_poly.entity_id
_entity_poly.type
_entity_poly.pdbx_seq_one_letter_code
_entity_poly.pdbx_strand_id
1 'polypeptide(L)'
;MIDARTLPDDMDALAQVLETHSVFGRVSPEQKKHMVLALQSRGHVVAMTGDGVNDALALKKADLGIAMGNGSAATKAVSRLVLLDSKFSSLPGVVGEGRRVIANVERVSRLFLTKTAWAMLLAIVFGVLLWPFPFLPR
;
A
#
# COMPACT_ATOMS: atom_id res chain seq x y z
N MET A 1 27.14 -5.71 1.37
CA MET A 1 26.43 -7.00 1.47
C MET A 1 26.66 -7.56 2.87
N ILE A 2 25.60 -7.93 3.57
CA ILE A 2 25.65 -8.53 4.91
C ILE A 2 25.15 -9.97 4.85
N ASP A 3 25.78 -10.89 5.58
CA ASP A 3 25.27 -12.24 5.79
C ASP A 3 24.15 -12.18 6.85
N ALA A 4 22.95 -12.62 6.50
CA ALA A 4 21.80 -12.54 7.40
C ALA A 4 21.95 -13.36 8.70
N ARG A 5 22.91 -14.29 8.74
CA ARG A 5 23.25 -15.05 9.96
C ARG A 5 23.90 -14.20 11.04
N THR A 6 24.44 -13.03 10.69
CA THR A 6 25.04 -12.06 11.64
C THR A 6 24.10 -10.94 12.03
N LEU A 7 22.85 -10.98 11.58
CA LEU A 7 21.87 -9.96 11.93
C LEU A 7 21.46 -10.09 13.41
N PRO A 8 21.22 -8.95 14.08
CA PRO A 8 20.74 -8.96 15.45
C PRO A 8 19.30 -9.48 15.54
N ASP A 9 18.97 -10.18 16.62
CA ASP A 9 17.61 -10.65 16.92
C ASP A 9 16.73 -9.51 17.46
N ASP A 10 17.34 -8.46 18.00
CA ASP A 10 16.64 -7.28 18.48
C ASP A 10 16.04 -6.47 17.33
N MET A 11 14.76 -6.13 17.44
CA MET A 11 14.01 -5.46 16.37
C MET A 11 14.52 -4.07 16.05
N ASP A 12 14.94 -3.30 17.07
CA ASP A 12 15.43 -1.94 16.88
C ASP A 12 16.82 -1.91 16.24
N ALA A 13 17.70 -2.82 16.69
CA ALA A 13 19.03 -2.98 16.09
C ALA A 13 18.92 -3.49 14.65
N LEU A 14 18.00 -4.45 14.37
CA LEU A 14 17.73 -4.93 13.04
C LEU A 14 17.23 -3.81 12.11
N ALA A 15 16.28 -3.01 12.55
CA ALA A 15 15.77 -1.87 11.79
C ALA A 15 16.88 -0.88 11.42
N GLN A 16 17.79 -0.58 12.35
CA GLN A 16 18.91 0.31 12.10
C GLN A 16 19.89 -0.25 11.05
N VAL A 17 20.14 -1.56 11.05
CA VAL A 17 20.93 -2.24 10.02
C VAL A 17 20.24 -2.17 8.65
N LEU A 18 18.91 -2.35 8.60
CA LEU A 18 18.12 -2.29 7.37
C LEU A 18 18.08 -0.89 6.75
N GLU A 19 18.13 0.17 7.55
CA GLU A 19 18.20 1.55 7.05
C GLU A 19 19.55 1.88 6.40
N THR A 20 20.62 1.24 6.85
CA THR A 20 21.99 1.52 6.38
C THR A 20 22.47 0.58 5.28
N HIS A 21 21.83 -0.57 5.11
CA HIS A 21 22.28 -1.60 4.16
C HIS A 21 21.11 -2.07 3.28
N SER A 22 21.42 -2.28 1.98
CA SER A 22 20.39 -2.67 0.98
C SER A 22 20.57 -4.11 0.45
N VAL A 23 21.68 -4.79 0.75
CA VAL A 23 21.97 -6.11 0.19
C VAL A 23 22.26 -7.11 1.31
N PHE A 24 21.39 -8.11 1.43
CA PHE A 24 21.47 -9.18 2.42
C PHE A 24 21.51 -10.54 1.73
N GLY A 25 22.42 -11.38 2.12
CA GLY A 25 22.55 -12.74 1.61
C GLY A 25 22.12 -13.78 2.63
N ARG A 26 21.68 -14.96 2.16
CA ARG A 26 21.34 -16.13 3.00
C ARG A 26 20.24 -15.87 4.02
N VAL A 27 19.25 -15.07 3.63
CA VAL A 27 18.12 -14.71 4.50
C VAL A 27 17.14 -15.87 4.60
N SER A 28 16.85 -16.33 5.82
CA SER A 28 15.83 -17.35 6.07
C SER A 28 14.40 -16.78 5.94
N PRO A 29 13.37 -17.61 5.75
CA PRO A 29 11.98 -17.15 5.69
C PRO A 29 11.52 -16.38 6.94
N GLU A 30 11.95 -16.83 8.11
CA GLU A 30 11.68 -16.16 9.39
C GLU A 30 12.34 -14.77 9.44
N GLN A 31 13.61 -14.69 9.02
CA GLN A 31 14.33 -13.42 8.97
C GLN A 31 13.69 -12.43 7.97
N LYS A 32 13.22 -12.90 6.80
CA LYS A 32 12.49 -12.04 5.87
C LYS A 32 11.25 -11.40 6.52
N LYS A 33 10.50 -12.19 7.29
CA LYS A 33 9.36 -11.69 8.07
C LYS A 33 9.80 -10.67 9.12
N HIS A 34 10.86 -10.94 9.88
CA HIS A 34 11.39 -10.02 10.90
C HIS A 34 11.89 -8.72 10.28
N MET A 35 12.54 -8.76 9.12
CA MET A 35 12.96 -7.56 8.38
C MET A 35 11.76 -6.68 7.99
N VAL A 36 10.67 -7.28 7.52
CA VAL A 36 9.43 -6.53 7.23
C VAL A 36 8.89 -5.88 8.50
N LEU A 37 8.77 -6.62 9.59
CA LEU A 37 8.26 -6.10 10.86
C LEU A 37 9.16 -5.01 11.46
N ALA A 38 10.48 -5.15 11.35
CA ALA A 38 11.44 -4.17 11.82
C ALA A 38 11.34 -2.84 11.06
N LEU A 39 11.14 -2.87 9.74
CA LEU A 39 10.90 -1.64 8.97
C LEU A 39 9.54 -1.02 9.30
N GLN A 40 8.49 -1.84 9.48
CA GLN A 40 7.17 -1.34 9.88
C GLN A 40 7.18 -0.69 11.28
N SER A 41 7.97 -1.21 12.23
CA SER A 41 8.11 -0.60 13.57
C SER A 41 8.70 0.82 13.53
N ARG A 42 9.46 1.16 12.48
CA ARG A 42 9.98 2.50 12.20
C ARG A 42 9.01 3.38 11.40
N GLY A 43 7.79 2.92 11.16
CA GLY A 43 6.76 3.67 10.43
C GLY A 43 6.89 3.60 8.91
N HIS A 44 7.74 2.71 8.38
CA HIS A 44 7.81 2.50 6.93
C HIS A 44 6.61 1.68 6.42
N VAL A 45 6.12 2.06 5.24
CA VAL A 45 5.18 1.24 4.47
C VAL A 45 5.99 0.29 3.60
N VAL A 46 5.89 -1.01 3.89
CA VAL A 46 6.76 -2.03 3.30
C VAL A 46 6.04 -2.79 2.19
N ALA A 47 6.58 -2.69 0.97
CA ALA A 47 6.22 -3.58 -0.11
C ALA A 47 7.24 -4.72 -0.21
N MET A 48 6.77 -5.96 -0.35
CA MET A 48 7.63 -7.13 -0.52
C MET A 48 7.26 -7.89 -1.78
N THR A 49 8.27 -8.29 -2.54
CA THR A 49 8.11 -9.17 -3.70
C THR A 49 8.70 -10.54 -3.41
N GLY A 50 8.07 -11.59 -3.94
CA GLY A 50 8.56 -12.95 -3.82
C GLY A 50 7.88 -13.91 -4.81
N ASP A 51 8.54 -15.02 -5.11
CA ASP A 51 8.09 -16.05 -6.04
C ASP A 51 7.99 -17.44 -5.38
N GLY A 52 8.75 -17.67 -4.31
CA GLY A 52 8.84 -18.95 -3.62
C GLY A 52 7.91 -19.10 -2.43
N VAL A 53 7.57 -20.35 -2.08
CA VAL A 53 6.78 -20.69 -0.87
C VAL A 53 7.40 -20.09 0.40
N ASN A 54 8.72 -20.00 0.44
CA ASN A 54 9.49 -19.43 1.56
C ASN A 54 9.24 -17.93 1.80
N ASP A 55 8.68 -17.24 0.81
CA ASP A 55 8.37 -15.81 0.91
C ASP A 55 6.95 -15.54 1.43
N ALA A 56 6.10 -16.56 1.47
CA ALA A 56 4.67 -16.41 1.79
C ALA A 56 4.42 -15.72 3.15
N LEU A 57 5.22 -16.05 4.18
CA LEU A 57 5.07 -15.45 5.51
C LEU A 57 5.40 -13.95 5.50
N ALA A 58 6.47 -13.56 4.85
CA ALA A 58 6.87 -12.16 4.74
C ALA A 58 5.93 -11.36 3.83
N LEU A 59 5.50 -11.95 2.69
CA LEU A 59 4.50 -11.36 1.80
C LEU A 59 3.18 -11.07 2.51
N LYS A 60 2.72 -12.00 3.37
CA LYS A 60 1.49 -11.84 4.16
C LYS A 60 1.61 -10.73 5.21
N LYS A 61 2.82 -10.48 5.73
CA LYS A 61 3.07 -9.46 6.77
C LYS A 61 3.35 -8.08 6.21
N ALA A 62 3.84 -7.98 4.99
CA ALA A 62 4.07 -6.71 4.31
C ALA A 62 2.74 -5.94 4.09
N ASP A 63 2.81 -4.62 4.06
CA ASP A 63 1.67 -3.76 3.74
C ASP A 63 1.18 -4.01 2.31
N LEU A 64 2.12 -4.30 1.40
CA LEU A 64 1.84 -4.73 0.04
C LEU A 64 2.68 -5.97 -0.33
N GLY A 65 2.08 -7.15 -0.25
CA GLY A 65 2.67 -8.39 -0.79
C GLY A 65 2.45 -8.47 -2.30
N ILE A 66 3.52 -8.70 -3.06
CA ILE A 66 3.52 -8.78 -4.53
C ILE A 66 4.09 -10.13 -4.95
N ALA A 67 3.28 -10.99 -5.56
CA ALA A 67 3.75 -12.25 -6.14
C ALA A 67 4.14 -12.10 -7.61
N MET A 68 5.10 -12.88 -8.03
CA MET A 68 5.42 -13.04 -9.45
C MET A 68 4.43 -13.98 -10.14
N GLY A 69 4.12 -13.75 -11.41
CA GLY A 69 3.18 -14.55 -12.19
C GLY A 69 3.61 -16.00 -12.36
N ASN A 70 4.92 -16.25 -12.40
CA ASN A 70 5.51 -17.60 -12.40
C ASN A 70 5.74 -18.16 -10.99
N GLY A 71 5.39 -17.41 -9.93
CA GLY A 71 5.58 -17.83 -8.55
C GLY A 71 4.63 -18.93 -8.10
N SER A 72 4.87 -19.46 -6.90
CA SER A 72 4.09 -20.54 -6.31
C SER A 72 2.63 -20.16 -6.07
N ALA A 73 1.72 -21.15 -6.06
CA ALA A 73 0.32 -20.95 -5.72
C ALA A 73 0.15 -20.35 -4.30
N ALA A 74 1.02 -20.75 -3.36
CA ALA A 74 1.01 -20.27 -1.99
C ALA A 74 1.33 -18.75 -1.90
N THR A 75 2.35 -18.27 -2.64
CA THR A 75 2.69 -16.84 -2.69
C THR A 75 1.57 -16.02 -3.33
N LYS A 76 0.99 -16.51 -4.43
CA LYS A 76 -0.15 -15.84 -5.10
C LYS A 76 -1.37 -15.75 -4.19
N ALA A 77 -1.67 -16.79 -3.41
CA ALA A 77 -2.82 -16.83 -2.51
C ALA A 77 -2.73 -15.83 -1.35
N VAL A 78 -1.53 -15.46 -0.91
CA VAL A 78 -1.32 -14.53 0.21
C VAL A 78 -0.99 -13.10 -0.24
N SER A 79 -0.72 -12.90 -1.52
CA SER A 79 -0.34 -11.61 -2.09
C SER A 79 -1.55 -10.75 -2.43
N ARG A 80 -1.38 -9.43 -2.33
CA ARG A 80 -2.41 -8.46 -2.74
C ARG A 80 -2.30 -8.06 -4.21
N LEU A 81 -1.13 -8.25 -4.81
CA LEU A 81 -0.84 -7.95 -6.21
C LEU A 81 -0.10 -9.14 -6.83
N VAL A 82 -0.39 -9.42 -8.10
CA VAL A 82 0.35 -10.42 -8.89
C VAL A 82 0.86 -9.76 -10.16
N LEU A 83 2.18 -9.78 -10.38
CA LEU A 83 2.82 -9.33 -11.61
C LEU A 83 2.75 -10.45 -12.65
N LEU A 84 1.79 -10.40 -13.56
CA LEU A 84 1.56 -11.46 -14.55
C LEU A 84 2.74 -11.66 -15.49
N ASP A 85 3.45 -10.60 -15.83
CA ASP A 85 4.66 -10.63 -16.68
C ASP A 85 5.93 -11.06 -15.92
N SER A 86 5.83 -11.25 -14.61
CA SER A 86 6.94 -11.60 -13.71
C SER A 86 8.14 -10.66 -13.80
N LYS A 87 7.93 -9.40 -14.21
CA LYS A 87 8.98 -8.39 -14.36
C LYS A 87 8.89 -7.32 -13.28
N PHE A 88 9.91 -7.23 -12.44
CA PHE A 88 10.02 -6.18 -11.43
C PHE A 88 10.02 -4.77 -12.04
N SER A 89 10.54 -4.63 -13.28
CA SER A 89 10.57 -3.35 -14.01
C SER A 89 9.21 -2.76 -14.32
N SER A 90 8.12 -3.53 -14.22
CA SER A 90 6.75 -3.04 -14.40
C SER A 90 6.22 -2.28 -13.17
N LEU A 91 6.83 -2.45 -12.00
CA LEU A 91 6.36 -1.82 -10.75
C LEU A 91 6.34 -0.29 -10.77
N PRO A 92 7.33 0.43 -11.33
CA PRO A 92 7.27 1.89 -11.43
C PRO A 92 6.03 2.38 -12.20
N GLY A 93 5.66 1.66 -13.27
CA GLY A 93 4.42 1.94 -14.04
C GLY A 93 3.16 1.72 -13.20
N VAL A 94 3.09 0.62 -12.44
CA VAL A 94 1.97 0.32 -11.53
C VAL A 94 1.82 1.41 -10.46
N VAL A 95 2.93 1.85 -9.86
CA VAL A 95 2.91 2.95 -8.88
C VAL A 95 2.42 4.26 -9.51
N GLY A 96 2.88 4.56 -10.72
CA GLY A 96 2.43 5.74 -11.48
C GLY A 96 0.92 5.73 -11.73
N GLU A 97 0.38 4.59 -12.15
CA GLU A 97 -1.06 4.43 -12.37
C GLU A 97 -1.86 4.51 -11.06
N GLY A 98 -1.36 3.88 -9.99
CA GLY A 98 -1.98 4.00 -8.67
C GLY A 98 -2.10 5.46 -8.19
N ARG A 99 -1.05 6.27 -8.36
CA ARG A 99 -1.09 7.71 -8.05
C ARG A 99 -2.11 8.46 -8.90
N ARG A 100 -2.23 8.12 -10.19
CA ARG A 100 -3.23 8.71 -11.09
C ARG A 100 -4.65 8.39 -10.62
N VAL A 101 -4.91 7.13 -10.26
CA VAL A 101 -6.22 6.70 -9.73
C VAL A 101 -6.57 7.45 -8.45
N ILE A 102 -5.65 7.56 -7.49
CA ILE A 102 -5.87 8.31 -6.25
C ILE A 102 -6.20 9.78 -6.55
N ALA A 103 -5.44 10.42 -7.43
CA ALA A 103 -5.71 11.82 -7.81
C ALA A 103 -7.09 12.00 -8.46
N ASN A 104 -7.54 11.02 -9.27
CA ASN A 104 -8.87 11.05 -9.87
C ASN A 104 -9.97 10.86 -8.82
N VAL A 105 -9.81 9.91 -7.90
CA VAL A 105 -10.75 9.69 -6.77
C VAL A 105 -10.85 10.97 -5.92
N GLU A 106 -9.72 11.59 -5.59
CA GLU A 106 -9.69 12.83 -4.81
C GLU A 106 -10.44 13.96 -5.53
N ARG A 107 -10.21 14.11 -6.84
CA ARG A 107 -10.91 15.14 -7.66
C ARG A 107 -12.43 14.92 -7.65
N VAL A 108 -12.87 13.69 -7.87
CA VAL A 108 -14.30 13.34 -7.87
C VAL A 108 -14.90 13.57 -6.47
N SER A 109 -14.21 13.13 -5.42
CA SER A 109 -14.65 13.33 -4.04
C SER A 109 -14.81 14.82 -3.69
N ARG A 110 -13.87 15.67 -4.11
CA ARG A 110 -13.97 17.12 -3.93
C ARG A 110 -15.21 17.72 -4.63
N LEU A 111 -15.51 17.26 -5.85
CA LEU A 111 -16.72 17.70 -6.57
C LEU A 111 -18.00 17.30 -5.83
N PHE A 112 -18.09 16.08 -5.32
CA PHE A 112 -19.25 15.63 -4.55
C PHE A 112 -19.40 16.39 -3.24
N LEU A 113 -18.32 16.56 -2.48
CA LEU A 113 -18.34 17.34 -1.24
C LEU A 113 -18.74 18.78 -1.47
N THR A 114 -18.23 19.41 -2.52
CA THR A 114 -18.61 20.80 -2.87
C THR A 114 -20.10 20.91 -3.20
N LYS A 115 -20.64 19.98 -4.02
CA LYS A 115 -22.07 19.94 -4.33
C LYS A 115 -22.92 19.74 -3.08
N THR A 116 -22.53 18.82 -2.20
CA THR A 116 -23.27 18.54 -0.96
C THR A 116 -23.24 19.75 -0.02
N ALA A 117 -22.07 20.35 0.18
CA ALA A 117 -21.93 21.55 1.02
C ALA A 117 -22.78 22.72 0.48
N TRP A 118 -22.77 22.92 -0.85
CA TRP A 118 -23.56 23.94 -1.50
C TRP A 118 -25.07 23.69 -1.35
N ALA A 119 -25.51 22.45 -1.55
CA ALA A 119 -26.92 22.06 -1.37
C ALA A 119 -27.38 22.25 0.09
N MET A 120 -26.55 21.88 1.07
CA MET A 120 -26.84 22.15 2.48
C MET A 120 -26.96 23.63 2.79
N LEU A 121 -26.03 24.43 2.29
CA LEU A 121 -26.04 25.89 2.49
C LEU A 121 -27.32 26.50 1.90
N LEU A 122 -27.68 26.12 0.67
CA LEU A 122 -28.94 26.57 0.06
C LEU A 122 -30.15 26.11 0.86
N ALA A 123 -30.21 24.86 1.32
CA ALA A 123 -31.32 24.38 2.13
C ALA A 123 -31.51 25.18 3.43
N ILE A 124 -30.40 25.51 4.09
CA ILE A 124 -30.42 26.35 5.31
C ILE A 124 -30.90 27.78 5.00
N VAL A 125 -30.32 28.41 3.98
CA VAL A 125 -30.68 29.80 3.62
C VAL A 125 -32.15 29.90 3.23
N PHE A 126 -32.64 29.04 2.35
CA PHE A 126 -34.05 29.08 1.92
C PHE A 126 -35.00 28.59 3.02
N GLY A 127 -34.58 27.65 3.87
CA GLY A 127 -35.37 27.22 5.03
C GLY A 127 -35.53 28.28 6.08
N VAL A 128 -34.49 29.07 6.37
CA VAL A 128 -34.54 30.19 7.33
C VAL A 128 -35.32 31.37 6.76
N LEU A 129 -35.16 31.66 5.47
CA LEU A 129 -35.88 32.77 4.81
C LEU A 129 -37.34 32.45 4.43
N LEU A 130 -37.78 31.18 4.64
CA LEU A 130 -39.10 30.67 4.24
C LEU A 130 -39.42 30.90 2.75
N TRP A 131 -38.41 30.95 1.90
CA TRP A 131 -38.57 31.14 0.47
C TRP A 131 -38.73 29.80 -0.24
N PRO A 132 -39.47 29.74 -1.39
CA PRO A 132 -39.60 28.52 -2.15
C PRO A 132 -38.23 28.10 -2.70
N PHE A 133 -37.90 26.80 -2.57
CA PHE A 133 -36.62 26.27 -3.02
C PHE A 133 -36.49 26.35 -4.55
N PRO A 134 -35.41 26.93 -5.10
CA PRO A 134 -35.33 27.28 -6.52
C PRO A 134 -35.24 26.06 -7.48
N PHE A 135 -34.96 24.88 -6.97
CA PHE A 135 -34.80 23.65 -7.77
C PHE A 135 -35.97 22.67 -7.64
N LEU A 136 -37.15 23.11 -7.22
CA LEU A 136 -38.35 22.28 -7.28
C LEU A 136 -38.78 22.10 -8.75
N PRO A 137 -38.94 20.86 -9.24
CA PRO A 137 -39.49 20.62 -10.57
C PRO A 137 -40.90 21.16 -10.59
N ARG A 138 -41.22 21.99 -11.60
CA ARG A 138 -42.59 22.44 -11.92
C ARG A 138 -43.26 21.39 -12.79
#